data_a021da074c59082b38d63d0fbe07ae6d
#
_entry.id   a021da074c59082b38d63d0fbe07ae6d
#
_cell.length_a   1.000
_cell.length_b   1.000
_cell.length_c   1.000
_cell.angle_alpha   90.00
_cell.angle_beta   90.00
_cell.angle_gamma   90.00
#
_symmetry.space_group_name_H-M   'P 1'
#
loop_
_entity.id
_entity.type
_entity.pdbx_description
1 polymer ?
#
loop_
_entity_poly.entity_id
_entity_poly.type
_entity_poly.pdbx_seq_one_letter_code
_entity_poly.pdbx_strand_id
1 'polypeptide(L)'
;MILTMLGVNGPYPSIKGACSGYLLTSDSGRTRILIDCGSGVLGRLLNECTVRDLSAVVLSHLHFDHMSDMLPMNYLLSAAGVECLKVICPKTPEKVRRILEDGALDLYPTQDMMIGEMKLEFLRVAHPVETYAVRVICDGKTFVYTGDTNECDALTLFAAGADLLLADAGLLRDDWTIKKPHMTSGMCARLARDAGVKMLVLTHINPSYNAEAVLDEAVNDFPEAMVARAGIRISI
;
A
#
# COMPACT_ATOMS: atom_id res chain seq x y z
N MET A 1 13.60 -8.83 2.01
CA MET A 1 13.02 -7.54 1.52
C MET A 1 12.93 -6.54 2.67
N ILE A 2 13.00 -5.24 2.38
CA ILE A 2 12.80 -4.16 3.36
C ILE A 2 11.59 -3.33 2.94
N LEU A 3 10.61 -3.20 3.84
CA LEU A 3 9.45 -2.33 3.69
C LEU A 3 9.69 -1.03 4.45
N THR A 4 9.66 0.12 3.74
CA THR A 4 9.77 1.46 4.32
C THR A 4 8.40 2.15 4.26
N MET A 5 7.89 2.56 5.42
CA MET A 5 6.61 3.29 5.53
C MET A 5 6.83 4.77 5.20
N LEU A 6 6.41 5.24 4.02
CA LEU A 6 6.50 6.65 3.64
C LEU A 6 5.29 7.44 4.12
N GLY A 7 4.11 6.85 4.05
CA GLY A 7 2.86 7.41 4.52
C GLY A 7 1.88 6.31 4.91
N VAL A 8 1.06 6.57 5.92
CA VAL A 8 0.24 5.55 6.60
C VAL A 8 -1.18 6.02 6.92
N ASN A 9 -1.53 7.23 6.52
CA ASN A 9 -2.82 7.83 6.82
C ASN A 9 -3.82 7.69 5.66
N GLY A 10 -5.08 7.60 5.98
CA GLY A 10 -6.22 7.69 5.08
C GLY A 10 -7.46 8.25 5.77
N PRO A 11 -8.37 8.91 5.06
CA PRO A 11 -8.33 9.33 3.65
C PRO A 11 -7.65 10.71 3.42
N TYR A 12 -6.96 11.27 4.42
CA TYR A 12 -6.21 12.53 4.33
C TYR A 12 -4.95 12.45 5.21
N PRO A 13 -3.92 13.27 4.95
CA PRO A 13 -2.70 13.23 5.74
C PRO A 13 -2.91 13.87 7.13
N SER A 14 -2.25 13.35 8.16
CA SER A 14 -2.14 14.02 9.44
C SER A 14 -1.14 15.18 9.39
N ILE A 15 -1.11 16.04 10.42
CA ILE A 15 -0.08 17.06 10.58
C ILE A 15 1.30 16.39 10.57
N LYS A 16 2.18 16.79 9.63
CA LYS A 16 3.49 16.16 9.39
C LYS A 16 3.42 14.68 8.94
N GLY A 17 2.22 14.14 8.66
CA GLY A 17 1.99 12.82 8.08
C GLY A 17 2.01 12.82 6.56
N ALA A 18 1.71 11.66 5.98
CA ALA A 18 1.45 11.46 4.57
C ALA A 18 0.36 10.40 4.42
N CYS A 19 -0.36 10.45 3.31
CA CYS A 19 -1.30 9.40 2.92
C CYS A 19 -0.57 8.11 2.53
N SER A 20 -1.28 7.09 2.04
CA SER A 20 -0.72 5.78 1.76
C SER A 20 0.45 5.83 0.78
N GLY A 21 1.57 5.22 1.19
CA GLY A 21 2.76 5.08 0.34
C GLY A 21 3.83 4.23 1.02
N TYR A 22 4.29 3.19 0.32
CA TYR A 22 5.18 2.17 0.86
C TYR A 22 6.28 1.85 -0.14
N LEU A 23 7.55 1.94 0.28
CA LEU A 23 8.67 1.56 -0.56
C LEU A 23 9.13 0.15 -0.18
N LEU A 24 9.02 -0.77 -1.11
CA LEU A 24 9.54 -2.13 -0.96
C LEU A 24 10.84 -2.27 -1.73
N THR A 25 11.90 -2.69 -1.03
CA THR A 25 13.26 -2.87 -1.59
C THR A 25 13.69 -4.34 -1.46
N SER A 26 14.20 -4.95 -2.54
CA SER A 26 14.79 -6.29 -2.49
C SER A 26 16.04 -6.33 -1.60
N ASP A 27 16.41 -7.51 -1.08
CA ASP A 27 17.63 -7.65 -0.25
C ASP A 27 18.90 -7.27 -1.01
N SER A 28 18.92 -7.47 -2.32
CA SER A 28 20.01 -7.02 -3.19
C SER A 28 20.08 -5.49 -3.37
N GLY A 29 19.00 -4.77 -3.03
CA GLY A 29 18.84 -3.33 -3.26
C GLY A 29 18.61 -2.93 -4.72
N ARG A 30 18.55 -3.89 -5.67
CA ARG A 30 18.44 -3.62 -7.11
C ARG A 30 17.01 -3.36 -7.58
N THR A 31 16.01 -3.92 -6.87
CA THR A 31 14.60 -3.73 -7.21
C THR A 31 13.94 -2.91 -6.13
N ARG A 32 13.36 -1.77 -6.51
CA ARG A 32 12.57 -0.90 -5.64
C ARG A 32 11.21 -0.63 -6.25
N ILE A 33 10.17 -0.97 -5.51
CA ILE A 33 8.78 -0.75 -5.92
C ILE A 33 8.13 0.20 -4.92
N LEU A 34 7.60 1.31 -5.43
CA LEU A 34 6.71 2.18 -4.65
C LEU A 34 5.28 1.65 -4.78
N ILE A 35 4.66 1.30 -3.66
CA ILE A 35 3.25 0.88 -3.60
C ILE A 35 2.46 2.05 -3.02
N ASP A 36 1.53 2.58 -3.80
CA ASP A 36 0.80 3.82 -3.61
C ASP A 36 1.70 5.07 -3.47
N CYS A 37 1.16 6.21 -3.87
CA CYS A 37 1.84 7.50 -3.87
C CYS A 37 0.85 8.62 -3.54
N GLY A 38 0.26 8.54 -2.34
CA GLY A 38 -0.67 9.54 -1.84
C GLY A 38 0.02 10.84 -1.41
N SER A 39 -0.79 11.79 -0.96
CA SER A 39 -0.32 13.14 -0.59
C SER A 39 0.80 13.10 0.46
N GLY A 40 1.93 13.73 0.17
CA GLY A 40 3.12 13.83 1.03
C GLY A 40 4.12 12.67 0.90
N VAL A 41 3.81 11.67 0.07
CA VAL A 41 4.67 10.48 -0.13
C VAL A 41 5.92 10.82 -0.94
N LEU A 42 5.79 11.62 -2.00
CA LEU A 42 6.91 11.96 -2.88
C LEU A 42 8.06 12.62 -2.11
N GLY A 43 7.76 13.60 -1.27
CA GLY A 43 8.78 14.26 -0.47
C GLY A 43 9.50 13.31 0.50
N ARG A 44 8.81 12.29 1.02
CA ARG A 44 9.40 11.28 1.89
C ARG A 44 10.20 10.23 1.11
N LEU A 45 9.74 9.86 -0.08
CA LEU A 45 10.47 8.99 -0.98
C LEU A 45 11.87 9.53 -1.30
N LEU A 46 11.99 10.84 -1.52
CA LEU A 46 13.26 11.49 -1.85
C LEU A 46 14.28 11.49 -0.69
N ASN A 47 13.88 11.18 0.53
CA ASN A 47 14.80 10.91 1.63
C ASN A 47 15.38 9.48 1.57
N GLU A 48 14.74 8.56 0.83
CA GLU A 48 15.09 7.14 0.76
C GLU A 48 15.89 6.79 -0.51
N CYS A 49 15.46 7.35 -1.65
CA CYS A 49 16.07 7.10 -2.95
C CYS A 49 15.71 8.20 -3.95
N THR A 50 16.37 8.19 -5.10
CA THR A 50 15.97 9.04 -6.24
C THR A 50 14.88 8.36 -7.07
N VAL A 51 14.15 9.12 -7.89
CA VAL A 51 13.15 8.54 -8.80
C VAL A 51 13.76 7.64 -9.87
N ARG A 52 15.07 7.77 -10.14
CA ARG A 52 15.83 6.89 -11.05
C ARG A 52 16.03 5.49 -10.48
N ASP A 53 15.98 5.34 -9.16
CA ASP A 53 16.17 4.07 -8.47
C ASP A 53 14.90 3.22 -8.44
N LEU A 54 13.74 3.79 -8.81
CA LEU A 54 12.47 3.07 -8.85
C LEU A 54 12.42 2.13 -10.06
N SER A 55 12.11 0.88 -9.80
CA SER A 55 11.84 -0.13 -10.82
C SER A 55 10.40 -0.04 -11.35
N ALA A 56 9.46 0.34 -10.48
CA ALA A 56 8.05 0.58 -10.81
C ALA A 56 7.31 1.29 -9.67
N VAL A 57 6.14 1.84 -10.01
CA VAL A 57 5.10 2.21 -9.05
C VAL A 57 3.92 1.28 -9.23
N VAL A 58 3.30 0.84 -8.14
CA VAL A 58 2.05 0.06 -8.12
C VAL A 58 1.01 0.88 -7.40
N LEU A 59 -0.08 1.24 -8.06
CA LEU A 59 -1.22 1.89 -7.43
C LEU A 59 -2.29 0.83 -7.16
N SER A 60 -2.62 0.63 -5.88
CA SER A 60 -3.67 -0.30 -5.46
C SER A 60 -5.02 0.10 -6.04
N HIS A 61 -5.29 1.39 -6.06
CA HIS A 61 -6.46 2.03 -6.67
C HIS A 61 -6.22 3.52 -6.94
N LEU A 62 -7.23 4.22 -7.49
CA LEU A 62 -7.08 5.59 -7.96
C LEU A 62 -7.83 6.62 -7.10
N HIS A 63 -7.99 6.41 -5.79
CA HIS A 63 -8.35 7.50 -4.88
C HIS A 63 -7.16 8.42 -4.66
N PHE A 64 -7.45 9.70 -4.38
CA PHE A 64 -6.40 10.73 -4.36
C PHE A 64 -5.41 10.56 -3.21
N ASP A 65 -5.81 9.99 -2.10
CA ASP A 65 -4.93 9.65 -0.98
C ASP A 65 -3.99 8.46 -1.26
N HIS A 66 -4.12 7.82 -2.45
CA HIS A 66 -3.22 6.77 -2.94
C HIS A 66 -2.42 7.17 -4.18
N MET A 67 -2.78 8.26 -4.87
CA MET A 67 -2.13 8.56 -6.15
C MET A 67 -1.78 10.05 -6.39
N SER A 68 -2.21 10.98 -5.54
CA SER A 68 -2.09 12.42 -5.82
C SER A 68 -0.66 12.89 -6.07
N ASP A 69 0.33 12.34 -5.39
CA ASP A 69 1.74 12.73 -5.58
C ASP A 69 2.35 12.17 -6.88
N MET A 70 1.63 11.31 -7.62
CA MET A 70 2.04 10.94 -8.99
C MET A 70 2.04 12.17 -9.94
N LEU A 71 1.22 13.18 -9.67
CA LEU A 71 1.17 14.38 -10.48
C LEU A 71 2.47 15.20 -10.38
N PRO A 72 2.93 15.62 -9.19
CA PRO A 72 4.24 16.27 -9.07
C PRO A 72 5.41 15.32 -9.38
N MET A 73 5.27 13.99 -9.19
CA MET A 73 6.29 13.01 -9.60
C MET A 73 6.57 13.11 -11.10
N ASN A 74 5.57 13.32 -11.94
CA ASN A 74 5.74 13.46 -13.38
C ASN A 74 6.65 14.63 -13.76
N TYR A 75 6.51 15.78 -13.07
CA TYR A 75 7.43 16.91 -13.24
C TYR A 75 8.86 16.58 -12.78
N LEU A 76 8.98 15.84 -11.66
CA LEU A 76 10.29 15.43 -11.14
C LEU A 76 10.99 14.45 -12.08
N LEU A 77 10.26 13.49 -12.67
CA LEU A 77 10.80 12.56 -13.68
C LEU A 77 11.34 13.32 -14.88
N SER A 78 10.58 14.27 -15.40
CA SER A 78 11.01 15.13 -16.50
C SER A 78 12.27 15.93 -16.14
N ALA A 79 12.30 16.58 -14.99
CA ALA A 79 13.46 17.34 -14.51
C ALA A 79 14.69 16.45 -14.27
N ALA A 80 14.48 15.20 -13.86
CA ALA A 80 15.52 14.21 -13.69
C ALA A 80 15.96 13.56 -15.02
N GLY A 81 15.33 13.84 -16.16
CA GLY A 81 15.61 13.20 -17.44
C GLY A 81 15.27 11.71 -17.44
N VAL A 82 14.25 11.31 -16.70
CA VAL A 82 13.67 9.96 -16.75
C VAL A 82 12.54 9.97 -17.79
N GLU A 83 12.73 9.25 -18.88
CA GLU A 83 11.79 9.26 -20.00
C GLU A 83 10.57 8.36 -19.75
N CYS A 84 10.74 7.33 -18.90
CA CYS A 84 9.70 6.33 -18.68
C CYS A 84 9.81 5.73 -17.29
N LEU A 85 8.75 5.84 -16.47
CA LEU A 85 8.57 5.12 -15.22
C LEU A 85 7.37 4.19 -15.35
N LYS A 86 7.58 2.90 -15.16
CA LYS A 86 6.51 1.90 -15.18
C LYS A 86 5.54 2.12 -14.02
N VAL A 87 4.25 2.24 -14.32
CA VAL A 87 3.17 2.39 -13.33
C VAL A 87 2.11 1.33 -13.58
N ILE A 88 1.96 0.40 -12.65
CA ILE A 88 0.90 -0.61 -12.67
C ILE A 88 -0.29 -0.03 -11.92
N CYS A 89 -1.43 0.13 -12.59
CA CYS A 89 -2.60 0.75 -12.00
C CYS A 89 -3.92 0.19 -12.55
N PRO A 90 -5.02 0.29 -11.79
CA PRO A 90 -6.36 -0.05 -12.24
C PRO A 90 -6.78 0.72 -13.51
N LYS A 91 -7.74 0.15 -14.25
CA LYS A 91 -8.29 0.77 -15.45
C LYS A 91 -9.33 1.85 -15.12
N THR A 92 -9.97 1.74 -13.97
CA THR A 92 -11.04 2.65 -13.54
C THR A 92 -10.73 3.25 -12.15
N PRO A 93 -11.24 4.48 -11.86
CA PRO A 93 -12.06 5.36 -12.70
C PRO A 93 -11.26 5.93 -13.88
N GLU A 94 -11.76 5.71 -15.10
CA GLU A 94 -11.05 6.10 -16.33
C GLU A 94 -10.68 7.60 -16.37
N LYS A 95 -11.57 8.48 -15.89
CA LYS A 95 -11.31 9.91 -15.82
C LYS A 95 -10.09 10.26 -14.97
N VAL A 96 -9.87 9.54 -13.87
CA VAL A 96 -8.70 9.74 -12.98
C VAL A 96 -7.46 9.14 -13.64
N ARG A 97 -7.58 7.93 -14.21
CA ARG A 97 -6.48 7.27 -14.91
C ARG A 97 -5.91 8.13 -16.05
N ARG A 98 -6.78 8.80 -16.82
CA ARG A 98 -6.36 9.70 -17.91
C ARG A 98 -5.46 10.87 -17.45
N ILE A 99 -5.57 11.30 -16.19
CA ILE A 99 -4.71 12.36 -15.65
C ILE A 99 -3.24 11.87 -15.55
N LEU A 100 -3.03 10.55 -15.45
CA LEU A 100 -1.71 9.94 -15.37
C LEU A 100 -1.13 9.59 -16.76
N GLU A 101 -1.88 9.73 -17.85
CA GLU A 101 -1.45 9.31 -19.20
C GLU A 101 -0.47 10.30 -19.86
N ASP A 102 -0.34 11.50 -19.31
CA ASP A 102 0.58 12.50 -19.82
C ASP A 102 1.97 12.41 -19.18
N GLY A 103 3.02 12.57 -19.98
CA GLY A 103 4.40 12.70 -19.53
C GLY A 103 5.19 11.39 -19.44
N ALA A 104 5.98 11.22 -18.40
CA ALA A 104 6.94 10.12 -18.24
C ALA A 104 6.37 8.87 -17.56
N LEU A 105 5.05 8.80 -17.33
CA LEU A 105 4.40 7.65 -16.69
C LEU A 105 3.94 6.65 -17.76
N ASP A 106 4.47 5.43 -17.73
CA ASP A 106 4.12 4.34 -18.64
C ASP A 106 3.13 3.38 -17.95
N LEU A 107 1.84 3.52 -18.28
CA LEU A 107 0.73 2.89 -17.55
C LEU A 107 0.43 1.47 -18.02
N TYR A 108 0.63 0.50 -17.13
CA TYR A 108 0.29 -0.91 -17.31
C TYR A 108 -1.00 -1.28 -16.56
N PRO A 109 -1.82 -2.18 -17.10
CA PRO A 109 -2.96 -2.71 -16.37
C PRO A 109 -2.50 -3.56 -15.18
N THR A 110 -3.31 -3.60 -14.12
CA THR A 110 -3.08 -4.47 -12.98
C THR A 110 -3.23 -5.93 -13.39
N GLN A 111 -2.13 -6.67 -13.36
CA GLN A 111 -2.03 -8.10 -13.67
C GLN A 111 -0.75 -8.68 -13.07
N ASP A 112 -0.72 -9.98 -12.85
CA ASP A 112 0.46 -10.66 -12.32
C ASP A 112 1.66 -10.47 -13.25
N MET A 113 2.82 -10.14 -12.66
CA MET A 113 4.05 -9.89 -13.43
C MET A 113 5.31 -9.99 -12.58
N MET A 114 6.45 -9.99 -13.26
CA MET A 114 7.77 -9.81 -12.65
C MET A 114 8.23 -8.36 -12.79
N ILE A 115 8.73 -7.78 -11.71
CA ILE A 115 9.46 -6.51 -11.70
C ILE A 115 10.84 -6.77 -11.07
N GLY A 116 11.87 -6.79 -11.89
CA GLY A 116 13.19 -7.20 -11.43
C GLY A 116 13.15 -8.58 -10.75
N GLU A 117 13.51 -8.63 -9.47
CA GLU A 117 13.56 -9.85 -8.66
C GLU A 117 12.24 -10.18 -7.96
N MET A 118 11.25 -9.28 -8.03
CA MET A 118 10.00 -9.38 -7.32
C MET A 118 8.88 -9.91 -8.23
N LYS A 119 8.20 -10.99 -7.81
CA LYS A 119 6.96 -11.47 -8.43
C LYS A 119 5.79 -10.74 -7.77
N LEU A 120 4.97 -10.08 -8.58
CA LEU A 120 3.76 -9.40 -8.15
C LEU A 120 2.54 -10.23 -8.56
N GLU A 121 1.62 -10.40 -7.63
CA GLU A 121 0.32 -11.01 -7.85
C GLU A 121 -0.77 -10.10 -7.29
N PHE A 122 -1.95 -10.10 -7.89
CA PHE A 122 -3.02 -9.17 -7.58
C PHE A 122 -4.34 -9.87 -7.33
N LEU A 123 -5.06 -9.43 -6.31
CA LEU A 123 -6.41 -9.89 -6.00
C LEU A 123 -7.37 -8.69 -5.99
N ARG A 124 -8.45 -8.77 -6.76
CA ARG A 124 -9.53 -7.79 -6.67
C ARG A 124 -10.19 -7.85 -5.30
N VAL A 125 -10.35 -6.70 -4.62
CA VAL A 125 -10.92 -6.60 -3.27
C VAL A 125 -12.19 -5.75 -3.23
N ALA A 126 -12.84 -5.71 -2.05
CA ALA A 126 -14.15 -5.09 -1.83
C ALA A 126 -14.02 -3.58 -1.50
N HIS A 127 -14.04 -2.76 -2.54
CA HIS A 127 -13.97 -1.30 -2.43
C HIS A 127 -14.84 -0.62 -3.49
N PRO A 128 -15.34 0.64 -3.28
CA PRO A 128 -16.23 1.32 -4.22
C PRO A 128 -15.65 1.54 -5.63
N VAL A 129 -14.32 1.69 -5.72
CA VAL A 129 -13.61 1.77 -7.01
C VAL A 129 -12.80 0.50 -7.28
N GLU A 130 -12.27 0.38 -8.46
CA GLU A 130 -11.40 -0.74 -8.84
C GLU A 130 -10.14 -0.75 -7.97
N THR A 131 -10.05 -1.72 -7.06
CA THR A 131 -8.98 -1.83 -6.05
C THR A 131 -8.42 -3.24 -6.00
N TYR A 132 -7.12 -3.35 -5.78
CA TYR A 132 -6.41 -4.62 -5.70
C TYR A 132 -5.55 -4.70 -4.44
N ALA A 133 -5.61 -5.84 -3.77
CA ALA A 133 -4.54 -6.27 -2.89
C ALA A 133 -3.33 -6.68 -3.73
N VAL A 134 -2.13 -6.49 -3.17
CA VAL A 134 -0.85 -6.78 -3.84
C VAL A 134 -0.08 -7.77 -3.01
N ARG A 135 0.33 -8.90 -3.62
CA ARG A 135 1.26 -9.87 -3.03
C ARG A 135 2.59 -9.77 -3.77
N VAL A 136 3.67 -9.60 -3.02
CA VAL A 136 5.03 -9.55 -3.56
C VAL A 136 5.84 -10.70 -2.97
N ILE A 137 6.42 -11.50 -3.86
CA ILE A 137 7.27 -12.64 -3.51
C ILE A 137 8.68 -12.35 -4.03
N CYS A 138 9.65 -12.43 -3.12
CA CYS A 138 11.08 -12.25 -3.44
C CYS A 138 11.93 -13.00 -2.41
N ASP A 139 12.93 -13.74 -2.86
CA ASP A 139 13.90 -14.47 -2.01
C ASP A 139 13.25 -15.39 -0.95
N GLY A 140 12.16 -16.06 -1.34
CA GLY A 140 11.41 -16.97 -0.46
C GLY A 140 10.58 -16.27 0.63
N LYS A 141 10.47 -14.94 0.57
CA LYS A 141 9.65 -14.10 1.45
C LYS A 141 8.41 -13.61 0.74
N THR A 142 7.33 -13.45 1.49
CA THR A 142 6.03 -13.00 0.99
C THR A 142 5.54 -11.79 1.77
N PHE A 143 5.33 -10.69 1.08
CA PHE A 143 4.67 -9.48 1.56
C PHE A 143 3.27 -9.39 0.94
N VAL A 144 2.26 -9.02 1.72
CA VAL A 144 0.91 -8.73 1.22
C VAL A 144 0.46 -7.37 1.73
N TYR A 145 -0.04 -6.53 0.83
CA TYR A 145 -0.77 -5.30 1.12
C TYR A 145 -2.22 -5.46 0.69
N THR A 146 -3.16 -5.17 1.55
CA THR A 146 -4.58 -5.37 1.24
C THR A 146 -5.14 -4.38 0.23
N GLY A 147 -4.49 -3.22 0.03
CA GLY A 147 -5.18 -2.05 -0.50
C GLY A 147 -6.32 -1.64 0.44
N ASP A 148 -7.13 -0.68 0.02
CA ASP A 148 -8.34 -0.32 0.74
C ASP A 148 -9.43 -1.36 0.49
N THR A 149 -9.99 -1.91 1.55
CA THR A 149 -11.01 -2.96 1.42
C THR A 149 -11.86 -3.13 2.67
N ASN A 150 -13.11 -3.50 2.49
CA ASN A 150 -13.89 -4.15 3.54
C ASN A 150 -13.62 -5.67 3.52
N GLU A 151 -14.31 -6.45 4.32
CA GLU A 151 -14.15 -7.92 4.36
C GLU A 151 -14.25 -8.52 2.96
N CYS A 152 -13.31 -9.41 2.66
CA CYS A 152 -13.23 -10.12 1.39
C CYS A 152 -12.71 -11.53 1.65
N ASP A 153 -13.55 -12.55 1.49
CA ASP A 153 -13.24 -13.95 1.81
C ASP A 153 -11.97 -14.46 1.09
N ALA A 154 -11.78 -14.03 -0.16
CA ALA A 154 -10.60 -14.43 -0.96
C ALA A 154 -9.28 -13.89 -0.37
N LEU A 155 -9.33 -12.84 0.44
CA LEU A 155 -8.14 -12.20 0.98
C LEU A 155 -7.40 -13.09 1.99
N THR A 156 -8.12 -13.92 2.76
CA THR A 156 -7.53 -14.89 3.69
C THR A 156 -6.63 -15.89 2.95
N LEU A 157 -7.10 -16.45 1.84
CA LEU A 157 -6.29 -17.35 1.01
C LEU A 157 -5.15 -16.61 0.30
N PHE A 158 -5.40 -15.37 -0.13
CA PHE A 158 -4.37 -14.57 -0.78
C PHE A 158 -3.24 -14.17 0.17
N ALA A 159 -3.53 -13.95 1.45
CA ALA A 159 -2.55 -13.62 2.47
C ALA A 159 -1.95 -14.86 3.17
N ALA A 160 -2.39 -16.09 2.83
CA ALA A 160 -2.02 -17.29 3.55
C ALA A 160 -0.51 -17.46 3.71
N GLY A 161 -0.04 -17.55 4.97
CA GLY A 161 1.35 -17.77 5.33
C GLY A 161 2.31 -16.62 5.01
N ALA A 162 1.81 -15.43 4.70
CA ALA A 162 2.66 -14.28 4.41
C ALA A 162 3.62 -13.95 5.57
N ASP A 163 4.84 -13.54 5.24
CA ASP A 163 5.80 -13.08 6.24
C ASP A 163 5.35 -11.75 6.85
N LEU A 164 4.74 -10.87 6.04
CA LEU A 164 4.15 -9.61 6.50
C LEU A 164 2.84 -9.33 5.77
N LEU A 165 1.78 -9.04 6.54
CA LEU A 165 0.53 -8.46 6.08
C LEU A 165 0.45 -7.00 6.50
N LEU A 166 0.37 -6.10 5.52
CA LEU A 166 0.08 -4.67 5.69
C LEU A 166 -1.42 -4.47 5.39
N ALA A 167 -2.23 -4.18 6.41
CA ALA A 167 -3.68 -4.23 6.30
C ALA A 167 -4.34 -2.86 6.51
N ASP A 168 -5.35 -2.56 5.68
CA ASP A 168 -6.23 -1.40 5.81
C ASP A 168 -7.05 -1.48 7.11
N ALA A 169 -6.71 -0.64 8.08
CA ALA A 169 -7.40 -0.48 9.36
C ALA A 169 -8.01 0.92 9.47
N GLY A 170 -8.68 1.35 8.42
CA GLY A 170 -9.22 2.71 8.27
C GLY A 170 -10.38 3.04 9.20
N LEU A 171 -10.95 2.05 9.92
CA LEU A 171 -12.09 2.26 10.83
C LEU A 171 -11.85 1.62 12.20
N LEU A 172 -12.46 2.21 13.21
CA LEU A 172 -12.73 1.55 14.50
C LEU A 172 -14.08 0.83 14.45
N ARG A 173 -14.28 -0.14 15.36
CA ARG A 173 -15.50 -0.96 15.42
C ARG A 173 -16.78 -0.13 15.49
N ASP A 174 -16.77 0.93 16.28
CA ASP A 174 -17.95 1.77 16.51
C ASP A 174 -18.34 2.59 15.26
N ASP A 175 -17.39 2.84 14.37
CA ASP A 175 -17.60 3.57 13.11
C ASP A 175 -17.90 2.64 11.93
N TRP A 176 -17.74 1.33 12.10
CA TRP A 176 -17.87 0.36 11.02
C TRP A 176 -19.32 -0.07 10.77
N THR A 177 -19.65 -0.24 9.52
CA THR A 177 -20.85 -0.94 9.04
C THR A 177 -20.49 -1.71 7.77
N ILE A 178 -21.32 -2.70 7.41
CA ILE A 178 -21.13 -3.50 6.18
C ILE A 178 -21.06 -2.65 4.89
N LYS A 179 -21.55 -1.43 4.90
CA LYS A 179 -21.53 -0.50 3.76
C LYS A 179 -20.28 0.37 3.71
N LYS A 180 -19.45 0.34 4.74
CA LYS A 180 -18.21 1.11 4.79
C LYS A 180 -17.13 0.45 3.92
N PRO A 181 -16.21 1.24 3.34
CA PRO A 181 -15.24 0.72 2.38
C PRO A 181 -13.95 0.17 3.00
N HIS A 182 -13.82 0.15 4.33
CA HIS A 182 -12.60 -0.22 5.05
C HIS A 182 -12.90 -1.26 6.13
N MET A 183 -11.87 -2.03 6.50
CA MET A 183 -11.89 -2.92 7.66
C MET A 183 -11.66 -2.14 8.96
N THR A 184 -12.03 -2.77 10.08
CA THR A 184 -11.54 -2.37 11.40
C THR A 184 -10.22 -3.06 11.71
N SER A 185 -9.46 -2.53 12.67
CA SER A 185 -8.24 -3.18 13.14
C SER A 185 -8.47 -4.59 13.70
N GLY A 186 -9.60 -4.82 14.39
CA GLY A 186 -10.00 -6.16 14.82
C GLY A 186 -10.29 -7.13 13.66
N MET A 187 -10.87 -6.65 12.55
CA MET A 187 -11.05 -7.44 11.33
C MET A 187 -9.71 -7.81 10.70
N CYS A 188 -8.77 -6.86 10.64
CA CYS A 188 -7.41 -7.11 10.15
C CYS A 188 -6.69 -8.17 10.99
N ALA A 189 -6.85 -8.13 12.30
CA ALA A 189 -6.26 -9.09 13.23
C ALA A 189 -6.84 -10.50 13.03
N ARG A 190 -8.16 -10.63 12.86
CA ARG A 190 -8.79 -11.93 12.53
C ARG A 190 -8.31 -12.46 11.18
N LEU A 191 -8.28 -11.62 10.15
CA LEU A 191 -7.72 -11.97 8.85
C LEU A 191 -6.28 -12.50 8.97
N ALA A 192 -5.43 -11.79 9.71
CA ALA A 192 -4.03 -12.16 9.92
C ALA A 192 -3.88 -13.52 10.64
N ARG A 193 -4.67 -13.74 11.71
CA ARG A 193 -4.71 -15.00 12.43
C ARG A 193 -5.17 -16.14 11.53
N ASP A 194 -6.28 -15.98 10.83
CA ASP A 194 -6.91 -17.01 10.01
C ASP A 194 -6.07 -17.35 8.76
N ALA A 195 -5.34 -16.38 8.23
CA ALA A 195 -4.36 -16.57 7.17
C ALA A 195 -3.00 -17.13 7.66
N GLY A 196 -2.76 -17.16 8.97
CA GLY A 196 -1.50 -17.65 9.54
C GLY A 196 -0.30 -16.79 9.16
N VAL A 197 -0.47 -15.44 9.07
CA VAL A 197 0.63 -14.54 8.75
C VAL A 197 1.59 -14.43 9.93
N LYS A 198 2.86 -14.10 9.66
CA LYS A 198 3.88 -14.01 10.73
C LYS A 198 3.92 -12.64 11.39
N MET A 199 3.57 -11.58 10.64
CA MET A 199 3.59 -10.20 11.12
C MET A 199 2.39 -9.45 10.56
N LEU A 200 1.67 -8.71 11.42
CA LEU A 200 0.58 -7.83 11.04
C LEU A 200 0.97 -6.37 11.30
N VAL A 201 0.82 -5.53 10.28
CA VAL A 201 0.99 -4.08 10.38
C VAL A 201 -0.30 -3.40 9.91
N LEU A 202 -0.90 -2.62 10.80
CA LEU A 202 -2.15 -1.87 10.56
C LEU A 202 -1.80 -0.52 9.94
N THR A 203 -2.39 -0.20 8.80
CA THR A 203 -2.13 1.04 8.05
C THR A 203 -3.43 1.71 7.61
N HIS A 204 -3.34 2.76 6.81
CA HIS A 204 -4.47 3.58 6.35
C HIS A 204 -5.25 4.19 7.53
N ILE A 205 -4.52 4.59 8.58
CA ILE A 205 -5.11 5.05 9.83
C ILE A 205 -5.73 6.43 9.64
N ASN A 206 -7.00 6.56 10.01
CA ASN A 206 -7.66 7.86 10.03
C ASN A 206 -6.95 8.79 11.03
N PRO A 207 -6.53 10.00 10.62
CA PRO A 207 -5.81 10.94 11.50
C PRO A 207 -6.58 11.39 12.75
N SER A 208 -7.90 11.17 12.79
CA SER A 208 -8.71 11.46 13.98
C SER A 208 -8.66 10.36 15.05
N TYR A 209 -8.14 9.18 14.72
CA TYR A 209 -8.07 8.06 15.66
C TYR A 209 -6.79 8.09 16.48
N ASN A 210 -6.92 7.65 17.74
CA ASN A 210 -5.75 7.36 18.58
C ASN A 210 -5.15 6.00 18.17
N ALA A 211 -3.83 5.96 17.98
CA ALA A 211 -3.12 4.74 17.63
C ALA A 211 -3.28 3.61 18.67
N GLU A 212 -3.44 3.96 19.96
CA GLU A 212 -3.71 2.99 21.04
C GLU A 212 -5.08 2.33 20.83
N ALA A 213 -6.13 3.09 20.51
CA ALA A 213 -7.45 2.54 20.25
C ALA A 213 -7.47 1.61 19.04
N VAL A 214 -6.70 1.93 17.99
CA VAL A 214 -6.52 1.06 16.82
C VAL A 214 -5.83 -0.25 17.20
N LEU A 215 -4.81 -0.18 18.06
CA LEU A 215 -4.07 -1.36 18.51
C LEU A 215 -4.92 -2.24 19.44
N ASP A 216 -5.66 -1.64 20.38
CA ASP A 216 -6.47 -2.33 21.38
C ASP A 216 -7.54 -3.26 20.75
N GLU A 217 -8.09 -2.88 19.61
CA GLU A 217 -9.03 -3.76 18.89
C GLU A 217 -8.36 -4.98 18.23
N ALA A 218 -7.07 -4.89 17.92
CA ALA A 218 -6.35 -5.94 17.19
C ALA A 218 -5.70 -6.97 18.11
N VAL A 219 -5.21 -6.57 19.28
CA VAL A 219 -4.36 -7.41 20.14
C VAL A 219 -5.02 -8.66 20.68
N ASN A 220 -6.35 -8.70 20.75
CA ASN A 220 -7.09 -9.89 21.18
C ASN A 220 -6.98 -11.06 20.19
N ASP A 221 -6.97 -10.77 18.88
CA ASP A 221 -6.90 -11.76 17.82
C ASP A 221 -5.47 -11.92 17.28
N PHE A 222 -4.63 -10.89 17.39
CA PHE A 222 -3.23 -10.89 16.97
C PHE A 222 -2.38 -10.05 17.95
N PRO A 223 -1.86 -10.65 19.04
CA PRO A 223 -1.20 -9.93 20.14
C PRO A 223 0.02 -9.10 19.72
N GLU A 224 0.71 -9.50 18.64
CA GLU A 224 1.91 -8.83 18.13
C GLU A 224 1.60 -7.84 16.99
N ALA A 225 0.33 -7.43 16.84
CA ALA A 225 -0.06 -6.43 15.86
C ALA A 225 0.67 -5.11 16.08
N MET A 226 1.04 -4.45 15.00
CA MET A 226 1.72 -3.15 15.04
C MET A 226 0.90 -2.11 14.26
N VAL A 227 0.85 -0.88 14.78
CA VAL A 227 0.32 0.26 14.01
C VAL A 227 1.46 0.90 13.23
N ALA A 228 1.27 1.05 11.93
CA ALA A 228 2.24 1.65 11.02
C ALA A 228 2.58 3.10 11.44
N ARG A 229 3.85 3.44 11.33
CA ARG A 229 4.33 4.82 11.55
C ARG A 229 5.26 5.20 10.39
N ALA A 230 5.07 6.39 9.85
CA ALA A 230 5.92 6.90 8.79
C ALA A 230 7.40 6.99 9.22
N GLY A 231 8.32 6.61 8.34
CA GLY A 231 9.76 6.55 8.60
C GLY A 231 10.26 5.22 9.17
N ILE A 232 9.37 4.30 9.58
CA ILE A 232 9.79 2.96 10.04
C ILE A 232 10.17 2.08 8.85
N ARG A 233 11.22 1.28 9.04
CA ARG A 233 11.65 0.22 8.13
C ARG A 233 11.47 -1.14 8.80
N ILE A 234 10.90 -2.09 8.08
CA ILE A 234 10.65 -3.46 8.54
C ILE A 234 11.39 -4.42 7.61
N SER A 235 12.22 -5.27 8.17
CA SER A 235 12.82 -6.40 7.43
C SER A 235 11.82 -7.57 7.39
N ILE A 236 11.57 -8.06 6.19
CA ILE A 236 10.66 -9.18 5.91
C ILE A 236 11.46 -10.46 5.72
#